data_a754438fc0466ddc9c2580d0ad7148c5
#
_entry.id   a754438fc0466ddc9c2580d0ad7148c5
#
_cell.length_a   1.000
_cell.length_b   1.000
_cell.length_c   1.000
_cell.angle_alpha   90.00
_cell.angle_beta   90.00
_cell.angle_gamma   90.00
#
_symmetry.space_group_name_H-M   'P 1'
#
loop_
_entity.id
_entity.type
_entity.pdbx_description
1 polymer ?
#
loop_
_entity_poly.entity_id
_entity_poly.type
_entity_poly.pdbx_seq_one_letter_code
_entity_poly.pdbx_strand_id
1 'polypeptide(L)'
;PVLGGTISDKRVQGSVLSFVYSKVAKANKGCRKLQLVDTKVSKKPVNVLYNKYGKQISGKWQEEWTVDACGVKYVAPIDFELQRSGTRYLVNDVKAK
;
A
#
# COMPACT_ATOMS: atom_id res chain seq x y z
N PRO A 1 -9.22 -0.79 9.77
CA PRO A 1 -9.04 0.19 8.71
C PRO A 1 -7.61 0.73 8.68
N VAL A 2 -7.12 0.97 7.50
CA VAL A 2 -5.79 1.52 7.28
C VAL A 2 -5.87 3.04 7.36
N LEU A 3 -4.89 3.65 8.04
CA LEU A 3 -4.80 5.09 8.21
C LEU A 3 -4.39 5.81 6.92
N GLY A 4 -4.67 7.11 6.86
CA GLY A 4 -4.14 7.98 5.82
C GLY A 4 -4.93 7.98 4.53
N GLY A 5 -4.22 8.16 3.42
CA GLY A 5 -4.79 8.46 2.12
C GLY A 5 -4.90 7.31 1.15
N THR A 6 -4.89 6.06 1.60
CA THR A 6 -5.02 4.94 0.67
C THR A 6 -6.36 4.97 -0.06
N ILE A 7 -6.33 4.67 -1.36
CA ILE A 7 -7.54 4.54 -2.18
C ILE A 7 -7.82 3.09 -2.58
N SER A 8 -7.04 2.14 -2.06
CA SER A 8 -7.30 0.72 -2.26
C SER A 8 -8.48 0.26 -1.40
N ASP A 9 -9.13 -0.85 -1.80
CA ASP A 9 -10.24 -1.38 -1.01
C ASP A 9 -9.75 -2.15 0.23
N LYS A 10 -10.67 -2.46 1.14
CA LYS A 10 -10.34 -3.06 2.43
C LYS A 10 -9.68 -4.42 2.32
N ARG A 11 -10.10 -5.24 1.36
CA ARG A 11 -9.53 -6.59 1.17
C ARG A 11 -8.07 -6.48 0.74
N VAL A 12 -7.83 -5.59 -0.22
CA VAL A 12 -6.49 -5.34 -0.73
C VAL A 12 -5.62 -4.75 0.37
N GLN A 13 -6.15 -3.82 1.17
CA GLN A 13 -5.40 -3.22 2.28
C GLN A 13 -4.87 -4.26 3.25
N GLY A 14 -5.68 -5.24 3.63
CA GLY A 14 -5.26 -6.30 4.54
C GLY A 14 -4.12 -7.14 3.98
N SER A 15 -4.22 -7.53 2.72
CA SER A 15 -3.19 -8.32 2.05
C SER A 15 -1.90 -7.51 1.88
N VAL A 16 -2.00 -6.26 1.45
CA VAL A 16 -0.84 -5.37 1.27
C VAL A 16 -0.13 -5.18 2.61
N LEU A 17 -0.87 -4.91 3.67
CA LEU A 17 -0.29 -4.67 4.99
C LEU A 17 0.51 -5.88 5.47
N SER A 18 0.00 -7.09 5.22
CA SER A 18 0.71 -8.33 5.56
C SER A 18 2.05 -8.41 4.85
N PHE A 19 2.10 -8.10 3.55
CA PHE A 19 3.35 -8.10 2.79
C PHE A 19 4.30 -6.98 3.23
N VAL A 20 3.78 -5.79 3.52
CA VAL A 20 4.59 -4.67 4.02
C VAL A 20 5.22 -5.03 5.35
N TYR A 21 4.46 -5.58 6.29
CA TYR A 21 5.00 -6.01 7.58
C TYR A 21 6.08 -7.08 7.42
N SER A 22 5.86 -8.03 6.51
CA SER A 22 6.85 -9.06 6.24
C SER A 22 8.17 -8.47 5.76
N LYS A 23 8.12 -7.51 4.84
CA LYS A 23 9.33 -6.85 4.33
C LYS A 23 10.02 -6.02 5.41
N VAL A 24 9.27 -5.30 6.22
CA VAL A 24 9.83 -4.50 7.31
C VAL A 24 10.47 -5.41 8.38
N ALA A 25 9.83 -6.53 8.70
CA ALA A 25 10.38 -7.49 9.65
C ALA A 25 11.72 -8.05 9.17
N LYS A 26 11.88 -8.27 7.88
CA LYS A 26 13.15 -8.71 7.30
C LYS A 26 14.21 -7.61 7.33
N ALA A 27 13.79 -6.37 7.15
CA ALA A 27 14.70 -5.22 7.16
C ALA A 27 15.16 -4.85 8.57
N ASN A 28 14.33 -5.12 9.58
CA ASN A 28 14.65 -4.82 10.98
C ASN A 28 14.47 -6.09 11.83
N LYS A 29 15.41 -7.00 11.68
CA LYS A 29 15.39 -8.28 12.39
C LYS A 29 15.42 -8.05 13.90
N GLY A 30 14.59 -8.79 14.62
CA GLY A 30 14.46 -8.68 16.06
C GLY A 30 13.41 -7.69 16.52
N CYS A 31 12.91 -6.83 15.66
CA CYS A 31 11.80 -5.97 16.01
C CYS A 31 10.49 -6.75 15.95
N ARG A 32 9.73 -6.73 17.04
CA ARG A 32 8.43 -7.41 17.14
C ARG A 32 7.24 -6.47 17.15
N LYS A 33 7.50 -5.15 17.23
CA LYS A 33 6.45 -4.13 17.25
C LYS A 33 6.46 -3.39 15.94
N LEU A 34 5.56 -3.78 15.06
CA LEU A 34 5.36 -3.14 13.77
C LEU A 34 4.02 -2.42 13.80
N GLN A 35 4.03 -1.16 13.38
CA GLN A 35 2.81 -0.35 13.36
C GLN A 35 2.76 0.48 12.10
N LEU A 36 1.68 0.32 11.33
CA LEU A 36 1.42 1.22 10.20
C LEU A 36 1.08 2.60 10.76
N VAL A 37 1.83 3.62 10.37
CA VAL A 37 1.63 4.98 10.88
C VAL A 37 1.11 5.95 9.83
N ASP A 38 1.26 5.63 8.54
CA ASP A 38 0.75 6.49 7.48
C ASP A 38 0.61 5.75 6.16
N THR A 39 -0.33 6.19 5.33
CA THR A 39 -0.45 5.80 3.93
C THR A 39 -0.71 7.06 3.11
N LYS A 40 -0.10 7.16 1.94
CA LYS A 40 -0.37 8.28 1.03
C LYS A 40 -0.28 7.83 -0.41
N VAL A 41 -1.04 8.49 -1.29
CA VAL A 41 -0.93 8.30 -2.73
C VAL A 41 0.25 9.13 -3.21
N SER A 42 1.31 8.45 -3.69
CA SER A 42 2.52 9.11 -4.19
C SER A 42 2.44 9.43 -5.68
N LYS A 43 1.70 8.62 -6.44
CA LYS A 43 1.40 8.88 -7.85
C LYS A 43 -0.09 8.72 -8.06
N LYS A 44 -0.75 9.76 -8.56
CA LYS A 44 -2.19 9.77 -8.80
C LYS A 44 -2.56 8.73 -9.86
N PRO A 45 -3.78 8.18 -9.79
CA PRO A 45 -4.23 7.20 -10.77
C PRO A 45 -4.17 7.71 -12.21
N VAL A 46 -3.67 6.85 -13.10
CA VAL A 46 -3.64 7.09 -14.55
C VAL A 46 -4.39 5.96 -15.25
N ASN A 47 -4.79 6.19 -16.50
CA ASN A 47 -5.55 5.20 -17.28
C ASN A 47 -6.85 4.82 -16.58
N VAL A 48 -7.51 5.79 -15.97
CA VAL A 48 -8.72 5.57 -15.16
C VAL A 48 -9.93 5.53 -16.08
N LEU A 49 -10.74 4.49 -15.93
CA LEU A 49 -12.03 4.37 -16.60
C LEU A 49 -13.12 4.20 -15.54
N TYR A 50 -14.29 4.75 -15.83
CA TYR A 50 -15.47 4.62 -14.97
C TYR A 50 -16.58 3.92 -15.73
N ASN A 51 -17.36 3.11 -15.01
CA ASN A 51 -18.55 2.49 -15.62
C ASN A 51 -19.71 3.51 -15.64
N LYS A 52 -20.86 3.07 -16.19
CA LYS A 52 -22.04 3.94 -16.31
C LYS A 52 -22.60 4.41 -14.96
N TYR A 53 -22.21 3.79 -13.86
CA TYR A 53 -22.63 4.17 -12.51
C TYR A 53 -21.61 5.07 -11.81
N GLY A 54 -20.56 5.50 -12.50
CA GLY A 54 -19.53 6.34 -11.93
C GLY A 54 -18.49 5.61 -11.09
N LYS A 55 -18.52 4.28 -11.10
CA LYS A 55 -17.55 3.48 -10.36
C LYS A 55 -16.27 3.28 -11.17
N GLN A 56 -15.12 3.50 -10.56
CA GLN A 56 -13.82 3.26 -11.19
C GLN A 56 -13.65 1.75 -11.47
N ILE A 57 -13.32 1.40 -12.71
CA ILE A 57 -13.14 0.02 -13.15
C ILE A 57 -11.73 -0.28 -13.65
N SER A 58 -10.89 0.74 -13.80
CA SER A 58 -9.47 0.57 -14.12
C SER A 58 -8.66 1.75 -13.60
N GLY A 59 -7.35 1.57 -13.54
CA GLY A 59 -6.41 2.61 -13.20
C GLY A 59 -5.14 2.05 -12.60
N LYS A 60 -4.05 2.80 -12.73
CA LYS A 60 -2.76 2.48 -12.13
C LYS A 60 -2.34 3.65 -11.26
N TRP A 61 -1.87 3.36 -10.04
CA TRP A 61 -1.39 4.40 -9.14
C TRP A 61 -0.32 3.81 -8.23
N GLN A 62 0.34 4.68 -7.47
CA GLN A 62 1.34 4.28 -6.49
C GLN A 62 1.03 4.90 -5.14
N GLU A 63 1.25 4.12 -4.09
CA GLU A 63 1.14 4.59 -2.72
C GLU A 63 2.45 4.36 -1.97
N GLU A 64 2.67 5.13 -0.93
CA GLU A 64 3.75 4.90 0.03
C GLU A 64 3.14 4.66 1.40
N TRP A 65 3.45 3.51 1.98
CA TRP A 65 2.98 3.14 3.31
C TRP A 65 4.16 3.19 4.27
N THR A 66 3.99 3.89 5.39
CA THR A 66 5.05 4.05 6.38
C THR A 66 4.74 3.21 7.60
N VAL A 67 5.72 2.39 8.01
CA VAL A 67 5.62 1.50 9.16
C VAL A 67 6.69 1.88 10.16
N ASP A 68 6.30 2.03 11.43
CA ASP A 68 7.24 2.18 12.54
C ASP A 68 7.62 0.79 13.04
N ALA A 69 8.91 0.52 13.10
CA ALA A 69 9.46 -0.73 13.59
C ALA A 69 10.49 -0.41 14.67
N CYS A 70 10.05 -0.49 15.93
CA CYS A 70 10.93 -0.22 17.09
C CYS A 70 11.59 1.16 17.01
N GLY A 71 10.84 2.18 16.60
CA GLY A 71 11.32 3.56 16.50
C GLY A 71 11.97 3.92 15.18
N VAL A 72 12.15 2.96 14.28
CA VAL A 72 12.68 3.21 12.94
C VAL A 72 11.52 3.20 11.94
N LYS A 73 11.39 4.24 11.13
CA LYS A 73 10.34 4.32 10.14
C LYS A 73 10.83 3.79 8.79
N TYR A 74 10.03 2.93 8.20
CA TYR A 74 10.28 2.35 6.89
C TYR A 74 9.18 2.75 5.94
N VAL A 75 9.53 3.09 4.71
CA VAL A 75 8.57 3.42 3.65
C VAL A 75 8.53 2.28 2.65
N ALA A 76 7.33 1.80 2.37
CA ALA A 76 7.08 0.76 1.38
C ALA A 76 6.37 1.38 0.18
N PRO A 77 7.03 1.51 -0.98
CA PRO A 77 6.34 1.89 -2.22
C PRO A 77 5.52 0.72 -2.74
N ILE A 78 4.28 0.98 -3.10
CA ILE A 78 3.37 -0.06 -3.58
C ILE A 78 2.75 0.39 -4.88
N ASP A 79 2.90 -0.42 -5.92
CA ASP A 79 2.24 -0.20 -7.20
C ASP A 79 0.91 -0.93 -7.20
N PHE A 80 -0.15 -0.22 -7.57
CA PHE A 80 -1.51 -0.76 -7.67
C PHE A 80 -2.02 -0.68 -9.09
N GLU A 81 -2.81 -1.69 -9.47
CA GLU A 81 -3.53 -1.67 -10.74
C GLU A 81 -4.93 -2.25 -10.53
N LEU A 82 -5.95 -1.44 -10.77
CA LEU A 82 -7.33 -1.90 -10.76
C LEU A 82 -7.70 -2.43 -12.13
N GLN A 83 -8.24 -3.65 -12.17
CA GLN A 83 -8.73 -4.34 -13.37
C GLN A 83 -10.13 -4.86 -13.11
N ARG A 84 -10.80 -5.37 -14.15
CA ARG A 84 -12.12 -5.98 -14.01
C ARG A 84 -12.12 -7.14 -13.01
N SER A 85 -11.04 -7.90 -12.98
CA SER A 85 -10.89 -9.06 -12.09
C SER A 85 -10.52 -8.69 -10.65
N GLY A 86 -10.25 -7.42 -10.38
CA GLY A 86 -9.87 -6.94 -9.05
C GLY A 86 -8.62 -6.08 -9.09
N THR A 87 -8.05 -5.83 -7.92
CA THR A 87 -6.86 -5.01 -7.78
C THR A 87 -5.62 -5.89 -7.70
N ARG A 88 -4.66 -5.62 -8.57
CA ARG A 88 -3.32 -6.21 -8.50
C ARG A 88 -2.42 -5.22 -7.79
N TYR A 89 -1.41 -5.73 -7.08
CA TYR A 89 -0.45 -4.86 -6.41
C TYR A 89 0.93 -5.52 -6.35
N LEU A 90 1.95 -4.66 -6.26
CA LEU A 90 3.32 -5.08 -6.05
C LEU A 90 3.90 -4.25 -4.92
N VAL A 91 4.32 -4.90 -3.83
CA VAL A 91 4.99 -4.24 -2.72
C VAL A 91 6.49 -4.25 -3.03
N ASN A 92 7.04 -3.07 -3.25
CA ASN A 92 8.46 -2.89 -3.55
C ASN A 92 9.29 -2.91 -2.26
N ASP A 93 10.61 -2.93 -2.40
CA ASP A 93 11.49 -3.01 -1.24
C ASP A 93 11.33 -1.80 -0.33
N VAL A 94 11.25 -2.08 0.97
CA VAL A 94 11.14 -1.03 1.98
C VAL A 94 12.49 -0.35 2.19
N LYS A 95 12.43 0.94 2.54
CA LYS A 95 13.62 1.73 2.84
C LYS A 95 13.42 2.45 4.17
N ALA A 96 14.46 2.48 4.99
CA ALA A 96 14.46 3.28 6.20
C ALA A 96 14.39 4.76 5.81
N LYS A 97 13.52 5.48 6.55
CA LYS A 97 13.28 6.88 6.28
C LYS A 97 14.37 7.76 6.89
#